data_558057b5be3e3ad1daa1bf8aad5a9020
#
_entry.id   558057b5be3e3ad1daa1bf8aad5a9020
#
_cell.length_a   1.000
_cell.length_b   1.000
_cell.length_c   1.000
_cell.angle_alpha   90.00
_cell.angle_beta   90.00
_cell.angle_gamma   90.00
#
_symmetry.space_group_name_H-M   'P 1'
#
loop_
_entity.id
_entity.type
_entity.pdbx_description
1 polymer ?
#
loop_
_entity_poly.entity_id
_entity_poly.type
_entity_poly.pdbx_seq_one_letter_code
_entity_poly.pdbx_strand_id
1 'polypeptide(L)'
;MPAFRIRTLLLALVLIAPIASAQDHAAPDQPRTDQPRPDQSRPEAIDPLYTAAPSSLAPDDIASLQQRLADWPQLARYREANAHLEAPKPGERRVVFYGDSITDNWGRQQDTAFFPGKPYVNRGIAGQTTPQMLVRFRQDVIDLKPAAVLILAGTNDIAGNSGVSTPEMIEDNLRSMAELARAHHIRVILASILPVSDYPWRRGLQPADKVRALNAWIKQYAAANGAVYLDYYSAMANQDGGLDAELAGDGVHPTPAGYARMAPLAEKAIERALSH
;
A
#
# COMPACT_ATOMS: atom_id res chain seq x y z
N MET A 1 0.44 -68.46 -53.25
CA MET A 1 1.60 -67.58 -53.44
C MET A 1 1.26 -66.22 -52.71
N PRO A 2 1.86 -65.96 -51.58
CA PRO A 2 1.50 -64.75 -50.83
C PRO A 2 2.42 -63.58 -51.19
N ALA A 3 1.85 -62.41 -51.44
CA ALA A 3 2.50 -61.19 -51.75
C ALA A 3 3.12 -60.53 -50.50
N PHE A 4 4.44 -60.22 -50.63
CA PHE A 4 5.25 -59.52 -49.65
C PHE A 4 4.86 -58.02 -49.67
N ARG A 5 4.36 -57.46 -48.52
CA ARG A 5 4.18 -56.01 -48.33
C ARG A 5 5.43 -55.47 -47.64
N ILE A 6 6.15 -54.62 -48.35
CA ILE A 6 7.26 -53.82 -47.81
C ILE A 6 6.66 -52.69 -46.98
N ARG A 7 6.96 -52.65 -45.68
CA ARG A 7 6.67 -51.53 -44.79
C ARG A 7 7.85 -50.55 -44.87
N THR A 8 7.59 -49.41 -45.45
CA THR A 8 8.52 -48.28 -45.46
C THR A 8 8.56 -47.68 -44.06
N LEU A 9 9.74 -47.72 -43.43
CA LEU A 9 10.03 -47.11 -42.15
C LEU A 9 10.36 -45.63 -42.40
N LEU A 10 9.48 -44.70 -42.01
CA LEU A 10 9.77 -43.29 -42.00
C LEU A 10 10.59 -42.96 -40.76
N LEU A 11 11.87 -42.65 -40.98
CA LEU A 11 12.76 -42.13 -39.96
C LEU A 11 12.42 -40.64 -39.74
N ALA A 12 11.79 -40.32 -38.61
CA ALA A 12 11.56 -38.94 -38.21
C ALA A 12 12.87 -38.36 -37.66
N LEU A 13 13.49 -37.48 -38.43
CA LEU A 13 14.66 -36.71 -38.02
C LEU A 13 14.16 -35.63 -37.01
N VAL A 14 14.44 -35.84 -35.71
CA VAL A 14 14.23 -34.82 -34.69
C VAL A 14 15.37 -33.80 -34.78
N LEU A 15 15.12 -32.67 -35.40
CA LEU A 15 15.99 -31.50 -35.35
C LEU A 15 15.97 -30.93 -33.92
N ILE A 16 17.00 -31.20 -33.14
CA ILE A 16 17.28 -30.53 -31.87
C ILE A 16 17.83 -29.16 -32.21
N ALA A 17 17.02 -28.13 -32.08
CA ALA A 17 17.48 -26.76 -32.09
C ALA A 17 18.29 -26.47 -30.80
N PRO A 18 19.43 -25.78 -30.88
CA PRO A 18 20.18 -25.42 -29.68
C PRO A 18 19.35 -24.43 -28.84
N ILE A 19 19.19 -24.76 -27.59
CA ILE A 19 18.65 -23.83 -26.56
C ILE A 19 19.65 -22.68 -26.44
N ALA A 20 19.32 -21.54 -27.01
CA ALA A 20 20.05 -20.31 -26.74
C ALA A 20 19.86 -20.00 -25.26
N SER A 21 20.92 -20.05 -24.48
CA SER A 21 20.97 -19.57 -23.11
C SER A 21 20.66 -18.09 -23.16
N ALA A 22 19.50 -17.70 -22.60
CA ALA A 22 19.22 -16.30 -22.25
C ALA A 22 20.28 -15.88 -21.26
N GLN A 23 21.26 -15.13 -21.72
CA GLN A 23 22.14 -14.39 -20.82
C GLN A 23 21.28 -13.28 -20.17
N ASP A 24 21.06 -13.42 -18.87
CA ASP A 24 20.58 -12.36 -18.00
C ASP A 24 21.50 -11.14 -18.20
N HIS A 25 21.04 -10.17 -18.98
CA HIS A 25 21.58 -8.83 -18.92
C HIS A 25 20.99 -8.14 -17.69
N ALA A 26 21.56 -8.43 -16.53
CA ALA A 26 21.47 -7.54 -15.39
C ALA A 26 21.99 -6.17 -15.87
N ALA A 27 21.13 -5.16 -15.86
CA ALA A 27 21.55 -3.79 -16.06
C ALA A 27 22.67 -3.47 -15.06
N PRO A 28 23.75 -2.77 -15.47
CA PRO A 28 24.85 -2.47 -14.58
C PRO A 28 24.33 -1.67 -13.39
N ASP A 29 24.61 -2.19 -12.19
CA ASP A 29 24.38 -1.54 -10.91
C ASP A 29 25.09 -0.16 -10.96
N GLN A 30 24.30 0.91 -11.09
CA GLN A 30 24.87 2.26 -11.03
C GLN A 30 25.42 2.44 -9.61
N PRO A 31 26.66 2.86 -9.44
CA PRO A 31 27.21 3.09 -8.11
C PRO A 31 26.33 4.15 -7.43
N ARG A 32 25.72 3.76 -6.30
CA ARG A 32 25.07 4.70 -5.38
C ARG A 32 26.09 5.73 -5.01
N THR A 33 25.89 6.97 -5.45
CA THR A 33 26.69 8.09 -4.98
C THR A 33 26.49 8.16 -3.47
N ASP A 34 27.57 7.90 -2.72
CA ASP A 34 27.65 8.12 -1.27
C ASP A 34 27.43 9.61 -0.98
N GLN A 35 26.17 10.03 -0.95
CA GLN A 35 25.82 11.28 -0.29
C GLN A 35 25.90 11.01 1.20
N PRO A 36 26.54 11.87 1.99
CA PRO A 36 26.60 11.70 3.44
C PRO A 36 25.17 11.59 3.97
N ARG A 37 24.86 10.47 4.62
CA ARG A 37 23.58 10.27 5.29
C ARG A 37 23.38 11.40 6.29
N PRO A 38 22.19 12.03 6.32
CA PRO A 38 21.90 13.01 7.37
C PRO A 38 22.14 12.32 8.72
N ASP A 39 22.73 13.08 9.63
CA ASP A 39 23.11 12.66 10.98
C ASP A 39 21.95 11.92 11.68
N GLN A 40 22.07 10.59 11.81
CA GLN A 40 21.12 9.72 12.49
C GLN A 40 21.31 9.74 14.03
N SER A 41 22.07 10.68 14.57
CA SER A 41 22.45 10.73 15.97
C SER A 41 21.37 11.26 16.93
N ARG A 42 20.21 11.69 16.44
CA ARG A 42 19.04 11.94 17.30
C ARG A 42 18.14 10.71 17.27
N PRO A 43 18.02 9.94 18.37
CA PRO A 43 17.01 8.91 18.43
C PRO A 43 15.63 9.57 18.29
N GLU A 44 14.92 9.28 17.18
CA GLU A 44 13.51 9.62 17.10
C GLU A 44 12.83 9.03 18.34
N ALA A 45 12.02 9.84 19.03
CA ALA A 45 11.37 9.40 20.25
C ALA A 45 10.53 8.15 19.98
N ILE A 46 10.95 7.02 20.53
CA ILE A 46 10.20 5.77 20.47
C ILE A 46 8.93 5.96 21.31
N ASP A 47 7.80 5.36 20.84
CA ASP A 47 6.54 5.35 21.59
C ASP A 47 6.83 5.01 23.07
N PRO A 48 6.34 5.80 24.04
CA PRO A 48 6.53 5.54 25.47
C PRO A 48 6.22 4.10 25.90
N LEU A 49 5.29 3.42 25.21
CA LEU A 49 4.97 2.01 25.46
C LEU A 49 6.17 1.07 25.25
N TYR A 50 7.14 1.45 24.38
CA TYR A 50 8.36 0.64 24.17
C TYR A 50 9.51 1.04 25.06
N THR A 51 9.45 2.19 25.73
CA THR A 51 10.54 2.74 26.56
C THR A 51 10.20 2.80 28.04
N ALA A 52 8.91 2.73 28.39
CA ALA A 52 8.48 2.72 29.79
C ALA A 52 8.95 1.46 30.51
N ALA A 53 9.40 1.59 31.76
CA ALA A 53 9.71 0.43 32.59
C ALA A 53 8.44 -0.42 32.78
N PRO A 54 8.51 -1.76 32.69
CA PRO A 54 7.34 -2.63 32.81
C PRO A 54 6.50 -2.39 34.07
N SER A 55 7.15 -1.97 35.16
CA SER A 55 6.48 -1.62 36.42
C SER A 55 5.67 -0.32 36.39
N SER A 56 5.79 0.49 35.34
CA SER A 56 5.05 1.77 35.19
C SER A 56 3.87 1.66 34.24
N LEU A 57 3.65 0.52 33.58
CA LEU A 57 2.53 0.29 32.69
C LEU A 57 1.27 -0.13 33.46
N ALA A 58 0.12 0.44 33.11
CA ALA A 58 -1.15 -0.02 33.64
C ALA A 58 -1.48 -1.43 33.11
N PRO A 59 -2.29 -2.23 33.80
CA PRO A 59 -2.71 -3.56 33.32
C PRO A 59 -3.30 -3.54 31.92
N ASP A 60 -4.09 -2.52 31.56
CA ASP A 60 -4.70 -2.36 30.25
C ASP A 60 -3.66 -2.08 29.16
N ASP A 61 -2.60 -1.34 29.49
CA ASP A 61 -1.47 -1.10 28.55
C ASP A 61 -0.73 -2.41 28.27
N ILE A 62 -0.50 -3.22 29.31
CA ILE A 62 0.14 -4.54 29.18
C ILE A 62 -0.73 -5.46 28.30
N ALA A 63 -2.02 -5.52 28.55
CA ALA A 63 -2.96 -6.31 27.75
C ALA A 63 -2.98 -5.85 26.29
N SER A 64 -2.98 -4.55 26.05
CA SER A 64 -2.91 -3.95 24.70
C SER A 64 -1.60 -4.32 24.00
N LEU A 65 -0.45 -4.27 24.68
CA LEU A 65 0.85 -4.69 24.14
C LEU A 65 0.86 -6.17 23.79
N GLN A 66 0.35 -7.03 24.69
CA GLN A 66 0.25 -8.46 24.44
C GLN A 66 -0.60 -8.77 23.22
N GLN A 67 -1.74 -8.10 23.07
CA GLN A 67 -2.62 -8.24 21.89
C GLN A 67 -1.93 -7.80 20.60
N ARG A 68 -1.21 -6.67 20.63
CA ARG A 68 -0.42 -6.20 19.48
C ARG A 68 0.69 -7.18 19.10
N LEU A 69 1.36 -7.80 20.10
CA LEU A 69 2.40 -8.80 19.85
C LEU A 69 1.82 -10.09 19.30
N ALA A 70 0.64 -10.51 19.76
CA ALA A 70 -0.02 -11.74 19.32
C ALA A 70 -0.44 -11.70 17.84
N ASP A 71 -0.86 -10.54 17.34
CA ASP A 71 -1.21 -10.34 15.92
C ASP A 71 -0.76 -8.93 15.48
N TRP A 72 0.55 -8.70 15.44
CA TRP A 72 1.12 -7.40 15.08
C TRP A 72 0.63 -6.84 13.74
N PRO A 73 0.48 -7.63 12.66
CA PRO A 73 -0.04 -7.12 11.39
C PRO A 73 -1.58 -7.07 11.33
N GLN A 74 -2.26 -7.51 12.39
CA GLN A 74 -3.73 -7.63 12.46
C GLN A 74 -4.30 -8.52 11.36
N LEU A 75 -3.71 -9.70 11.16
CA LEU A 75 -4.15 -10.68 10.16
C LEU A 75 -5.57 -11.21 10.44
N ALA A 76 -6.01 -11.18 11.69
CA ALA A 76 -7.35 -11.58 12.07
C ALA A 76 -8.44 -10.58 11.61
N ARG A 77 -8.07 -9.29 11.38
CA ARG A 77 -9.02 -8.18 11.21
C ARG A 77 -10.05 -8.39 10.11
N TYR A 78 -9.64 -8.92 8.96
CA TYR A 78 -10.51 -9.13 7.80
C TYR A 78 -10.71 -10.60 7.44
N ARG A 79 -10.18 -11.54 8.25
CA ARG A 79 -10.21 -12.99 7.93
C ARG A 79 -11.61 -13.47 7.63
N GLU A 80 -12.58 -13.17 8.48
CA GLU A 80 -13.97 -13.57 8.32
C GLU A 80 -14.62 -12.88 7.11
N ALA A 81 -14.45 -11.57 7.00
CA ALA A 81 -14.98 -10.81 5.87
C ALA A 81 -14.38 -11.24 4.53
N ASN A 82 -13.11 -11.64 4.50
CA ASN A 82 -12.46 -12.19 3.31
C ASN A 82 -13.02 -13.58 2.95
N ALA A 83 -13.27 -14.43 3.95
CA ALA A 83 -13.82 -15.77 3.75
C ALA A 83 -15.26 -15.75 3.19
N HIS A 84 -16.06 -14.74 3.54
CA HIS A 84 -17.42 -14.56 3.05
C HIS A 84 -17.52 -13.73 1.77
N LEU A 85 -16.42 -13.13 1.32
CA LEU A 85 -16.42 -12.33 0.11
C LEU A 85 -16.45 -13.25 -1.13
N GLU A 86 -17.56 -13.22 -1.86
CA GLU A 86 -17.69 -13.98 -3.10
C GLU A 86 -16.59 -13.63 -4.11
N ALA A 87 -16.18 -14.60 -4.92
CA ALA A 87 -15.28 -14.34 -6.03
C ALA A 87 -15.87 -13.26 -6.98
N PRO A 88 -15.04 -12.44 -7.63
CA PRO A 88 -15.53 -11.46 -8.60
C PRO A 88 -16.34 -12.16 -9.70
N LYS A 89 -17.52 -11.60 -10.02
CA LYS A 89 -18.36 -12.09 -11.13
C LYS A 89 -17.66 -11.82 -12.48
N PRO A 90 -17.97 -12.59 -13.52
CA PRO A 90 -17.46 -12.28 -14.86
C PRO A 90 -17.77 -10.83 -15.26
N GLY A 91 -16.72 -10.07 -15.59
CA GLY A 91 -16.82 -8.63 -15.92
C GLY A 91 -16.83 -7.69 -14.71
N GLU A 92 -16.90 -8.19 -13.49
CA GLU A 92 -16.76 -7.35 -12.29
C GLU A 92 -15.33 -6.83 -12.16
N ARG A 93 -15.20 -5.52 -12.03
CA ARG A 93 -13.91 -4.85 -11.86
C ARG A 93 -13.75 -4.43 -10.41
N ARG A 94 -13.57 -5.41 -9.52
CA ARG A 94 -13.34 -5.19 -8.09
C ARG A 94 -12.12 -4.32 -7.88
N VAL A 95 -12.23 -3.34 -6.96
CA VAL A 95 -11.11 -2.52 -6.52
C VAL A 95 -10.96 -2.64 -5.02
N VAL A 96 -9.75 -2.92 -4.55
CA VAL A 96 -9.43 -2.90 -3.12
C VAL A 96 -8.83 -1.55 -2.76
N PHE A 97 -9.44 -0.85 -1.80
CA PHE A 97 -8.85 0.30 -1.14
C PHE A 97 -8.05 -0.21 0.05
N TYR A 98 -6.76 -0.03 0.00
CA TYR A 98 -5.80 -0.59 0.94
C TYR A 98 -5.04 0.51 1.65
N GLY A 99 -5.12 0.55 2.99
CA GLY A 99 -4.55 1.67 3.73
C GLY A 99 -4.66 1.55 5.24
N ASP A 100 -4.50 2.68 5.86
CA ASP A 100 -4.54 2.90 7.31
C ASP A 100 -5.91 3.43 7.78
N SER A 101 -5.91 4.27 8.85
CA SER A 101 -7.13 4.88 9.40
C SER A 101 -7.89 5.74 8.42
N ILE A 102 -7.21 6.41 7.49
CA ILE A 102 -7.85 7.25 6.48
C ILE A 102 -8.73 6.39 5.56
N THR A 103 -8.25 5.21 5.19
CA THR A 103 -9.04 4.23 4.42
C THR A 103 -10.07 3.54 5.30
N ASP A 104 -9.71 3.10 6.51
CA ASP A 104 -10.58 2.36 7.44
C ASP A 104 -11.84 3.15 7.80
N ASN A 105 -11.70 4.45 8.07
CA ASN A 105 -12.78 5.34 8.47
C ASN A 105 -13.75 5.68 7.32
N TRP A 106 -13.35 5.49 6.07
CA TRP A 106 -14.18 5.82 4.92
C TRP A 106 -15.40 4.90 4.83
N GLY A 107 -16.58 5.46 5.02
CA GLY A 107 -17.84 4.72 5.08
C GLY A 107 -18.22 4.19 6.46
N ARG A 108 -17.38 4.40 7.50
CA ARG A 108 -17.69 4.05 8.90
C ARG A 108 -18.11 5.25 9.73
N GLN A 109 -17.63 6.43 9.38
CA GLN A 109 -18.07 7.65 10.02
C GLN A 109 -19.47 8.01 9.53
N GLN A 110 -20.26 8.64 10.41
CA GLN A 110 -21.55 9.19 10.04
C GLN A 110 -21.37 10.13 8.82
N ASP A 111 -22.31 10.05 7.89
CA ASP A 111 -22.33 10.87 6.65
C ASP A 111 -21.17 10.65 5.67
N THR A 112 -20.40 9.57 5.82
CA THR A 112 -19.42 9.13 4.82
C THR A 112 -19.89 7.87 4.11
N ALA A 113 -20.28 7.97 2.85
CA ALA A 113 -20.58 6.79 2.03
C ALA A 113 -19.31 6.27 1.36
N PHE A 114 -19.06 4.96 1.44
CA PHE A 114 -17.98 4.32 0.72
C PHE A 114 -18.47 3.78 -0.62
N PHE A 115 -18.47 4.61 -1.65
CA PHE A 115 -18.78 4.28 -3.06
C PHE A 115 -19.99 3.35 -3.26
N PRO A 116 -21.22 3.78 -2.93
CA PRO A 116 -22.40 2.95 -3.01
C PRO A 116 -22.62 2.42 -4.43
N GLY A 117 -22.91 1.11 -4.54
CA GLY A 117 -23.15 0.43 -5.81
C GLY A 117 -21.89 0.12 -6.64
N LYS A 118 -20.72 0.45 -6.16
CA LYS A 118 -19.44 0.08 -6.80
C LYS A 118 -18.89 -1.23 -6.20
N PRO A 119 -18.22 -2.08 -6.99
CA PRO A 119 -17.59 -3.29 -6.48
C PRO A 119 -16.25 -2.97 -5.79
N TYR A 120 -16.28 -2.05 -4.84
CA TYR A 120 -15.10 -1.60 -4.13
C TYR A 120 -15.07 -2.18 -2.72
N VAL A 121 -13.91 -2.61 -2.27
CA VAL A 121 -13.70 -3.29 -0.99
C VAL A 121 -12.73 -2.48 -0.15
N ASN A 122 -13.19 -2.05 1.04
CA ASN A 122 -12.34 -1.35 1.99
C ASN A 122 -11.54 -2.37 2.83
N ARG A 123 -10.22 -2.22 2.82
CA ARG A 123 -9.24 -2.99 3.61
C ARG A 123 -8.26 -2.06 4.35
N GLY A 124 -8.78 -0.92 4.82
CA GLY A 124 -8.06 -0.04 5.73
C GLY A 124 -8.00 -0.62 7.14
N ILE A 125 -6.92 -0.37 7.87
CA ILE A 125 -6.80 -0.67 9.29
C ILE A 125 -6.14 0.51 10.00
N ALA A 126 -6.83 1.08 10.97
CA ALA A 126 -6.38 2.26 11.69
C ALA A 126 -5.00 2.06 12.34
N GLY A 127 -4.14 3.07 12.23
CA GLY A 127 -2.82 3.11 12.86
C GLY A 127 -1.74 2.27 12.19
N GLN A 128 -2.07 1.53 11.12
CA GLN A 128 -1.09 0.66 10.46
C GLN A 128 -0.01 1.42 9.70
N THR A 129 1.19 0.86 9.78
CA THR A 129 2.38 1.25 9.03
C THR A 129 2.60 0.34 7.81
N THR A 130 3.44 0.77 6.89
CA THR A 130 3.70 0.04 5.64
C THR A 130 4.21 -1.39 5.84
N PRO A 131 5.08 -1.73 6.82
CA PRO A 131 5.47 -3.13 7.04
C PRO A 131 4.31 -4.02 7.50
N GLN A 132 3.39 -3.52 8.33
CA GLN A 132 2.19 -4.26 8.71
C GLN A 132 1.29 -4.51 7.50
N MET A 133 1.12 -3.49 6.64
CA MET A 133 0.37 -3.60 5.41
C MET A 133 1.03 -4.62 4.45
N LEU A 134 2.35 -4.61 4.29
CA LEU A 134 3.04 -5.57 3.43
C LEU A 134 2.76 -7.02 3.87
N VAL A 135 2.78 -7.32 5.17
CA VAL A 135 2.56 -8.68 5.68
C VAL A 135 1.15 -9.20 5.36
N ARG A 136 0.11 -8.35 5.47
CA ARG A 136 -1.28 -8.76 5.19
C ARG A 136 -1.71 -8.61 3.73
N PHE A 137 -0.80 -8.14 2.83
CA PHE A 137 -1.14 -7.82 1.45
C PHE A 137 -1.72 -8.99 0.66
N ARG A 138 -1.21 -10.21 0.90
CA ARG A 138 -1.72 -11.39 0.20
C ARG A 138 -3.18 -11.65 0.53
N GLN A 139 -3.51 -11.80 1.82
CA GLN A 139 -4.87 -12.18 2.25
C GLN A 139 -5.91 -11.08 2.01
N ASP A 140 -5.51 -9.80 2.12
CA ASP A 140 -6.43 -8.67 2.08
C ASP A 140 -6.50 -7.98 0.70
N VAL A 141 -5.61 -8.35 -0.22
CA VAL A 141 -5.59 -7.82 -1.58
C VAL A 141 -5.55 -8.94 -2.61
N ILE A 142 -4.47 -9.72 -2.67
CA ILE A 142 -4.23 -10.67 -3.76
C ILE A 142 -5.32 -11.75 -3.82
N ASP A 143 -5.65 -12.35 -2.69
CA ASP A 143 -6.60 -13.46 -2.61
C ASP A 143 -8.05 -13.01 -2.89
N LEU A 144 -8.33 -11.70 -2.83
CA LEU A 144 -9.61 -11.12 -3.21
C LEU A 144 -9.77 -10.94 -4.73
N LYS A 145 -8.71 -11.20 -5.49
CA LYS A 145 -8.66 -11.16 -6.96
C LYS A 145 -9.20 -9.86 -7.55
N PRO A 146 -8.76 -8.68 -7.08
CA PRO A 146 -9.25 -7.42 -7.61
C PRO A 146 -8.65 -7.12 -8.99
N ALA A 147 -9.34 -6.30 -9.77
CA ALA A 147 -8.81 -5.71 -11.01
C ALA A 147 -7.77 -4.62 -10.71
N ALA A 148 -7.94 -3.90 -9.60
CA ALA A 148 -7.01 -2.87 -9.16
C ALA A 148 -6.93 -2.77 -7.63
N VAL A 149 -5.80 -2.27 -7.13
CA VAL A 149 -5.60 -1.88 -5.73
C VAL A 149 -5.22 -0.39 -5.67
N LEU A 150 -5.89 0.35 -4.77
CA LEU A 150 -5.54 1.72 -4.42
C LEU A 150 -4.85 1.68 -3.06
N ILE A 151 -3.57 2.05 -3.02
CA ILE A 151 -2.73 2.03 -1.81
C ILE A 151 -2.54 3.46 -1.31
N LEU A 152 -2.98 3.73 -0.07
CA LEU A 152 -2.75 4.97 0.67
C LEU A 152 -2.07 4.62 1.99
N ALA A 153 -0.78 4.90 2.12
CA ALA A 153 0.03 4.48 3.26
C ALA A 153 1.25 5.38 3.47
N GLY A 154 1.81 5.35 4.67
CA GLY A 154 3.07 6.02 5.02
C GLY A 154 2.94 7.11 6.08
N THR A 155 1.75 7.64 6.35
CA THR A 155 1.57 8.69 7.36
C THR A 155 1.91 8.18 8.76
N ASN A 156 1.51 6.96 9.10
CA ASN A 156 1.80 6.34 10.40
C ASN A 156 3.27 5.93 10.55
N ASP A 157 3.95 5.62 9.45
CA ASP A 157 5.39 5.38 9.43
C ASP A 157 6.14 6.68 9.78
N ILE A 158 5.77 7.79 9.13
CA ILE A 158 6.32 9.13 9.43
C ILE A 158 6.04 9.53 10.89
N ALA A 159 4.86 9.19 11.40
CA ALA A 159 4.49 9.40 12.81
C ALA A 159 5.24 8.47 13.77
N GLY A 160 5.91 7.39 13.27
CA GLY A 160 6.64 6.43 14.10
C GLY A 160 5.74 5.50 14.92
N ASN A 161 4.54 5.16 14.43
CA ASN A 161 3.56 4.34 15.17
C ASN A 161 4.03 2.89 15.44
N SER A 162 4.97 2.38 14.66
CA SER A 162 5.58 1.04 14.85
C SER A 162 7.07 1.12 15.12
N GLY A 163 7.55 2.26 15.63
CA GLY A 163 8.96 2.53 15.82
C GLY A 163 9.56 3.38 14.68
N VAL A 164 10.89 3.41 14.60
CA VAL A 164 11.60 4.23 13.62
C VAL A 164 11.41 3.69 12.22
N SER A 165 10.95 4.54 11.31
CA SER A 165 10.86 4.26 9.88
C SER A 165 11.64 5.32 9.11
N THR A 166 12.61 4.89 8.26
CA THR A 166 13.25 5.81 7.32
C THR A 166 12.39 5.96 6.06
N PRO A 167 12.56 7.03 5.28
CA PRO A 167 11.89 7.16 3.98
C PRO A 167 12.11 5.94 3.09
N GLU A 168 13.34 5.42 3.02
CA GLU A 168 13.70 4.26 2.20
C GLU A 168 12.94 2.99 2.63
N MET A 169 12.74 2.79 3.94
CA MET A 169 11.95 1.65 4.45
C MET A 169 10.49 1.73 3.99
N ILE A 170 9.91 2.94 3.99
CA ILE A 170 8.55 3.17 3.51
C ILE A 170 8.47 2.93 2.00
N GLU A 171 9.43 3.47 1.25
CA GLU A 171 9.57 3.30 -0.20
C GLU A 171 9.68 1.82 -0.58
N ASP A 172 10.52 1.05 0.11
CA ASP A 172 10.73 -0.37 -0.14
C ASP A 172 9.47 -1.19 0.13
N ASN A 173 8.70 -0.87 1.17
CA ASN A 173 7.43 -1.53 1.44
C ASN A 173 6.37 -1.20 0.38
N LEU A 174 6.26 0.07 -0.04
CA LEU A 174 5.36 0.49 -1.12
C LEU A 174 5.75 -0.18 -2.45
N ARG A 175 7.04 -0.23 -2.76
CA ARG A 175 7.60 -0.93 -3.93
C ARG A 175 7.22 -2.40 -3.91
N SER A 176 7.46 -3.09 -2.80
CA SER A 176 7.15 -4.52 -2.63
C SER A 176 5.66 -4.81 -2.82
N MET A 177 4.76 -3.99 -2.25
CA MET A 177 3.32 -4.15 -2.46
C MET A 177 2.93 -3.92 -3.93
N ALA A 178 3.51 -2.93 -4.60
CA ALA A 178 3.25 -2.67 -6.01
C ALA A 178 3.76 -3.80 -6.92
N GLU A 179 4.93 -4.36 -6.63
CA GLU A 179 5.51 -5.50 -7.34
C GLU A 179 4.68 -6.77 -7.16
N LEU A 180 4.25 -7.05 -5.92
CA LEU A 180 3.34 -8.16 -5.63
C LEU A 180 2.02 -8.03 -6.40
N ALA A 181 1.41 -6.85 -6.40
CA ALA A 181 0.18 -6.60 -7.16
C ALA A 181 0.38 -6.88 -8.66
N ARG A 182 1.45 -6.35 -9.27
CA ARG A 182 1.75 -6.56 -10.69
C ARG A 182 2.03 -8.02 -11.03
N ALA A 183 2.76 -8.74 -10.17
CA ALA A 183 3.01 -10.17 -10.34
C ALA A 183 1.71 -11.01 -10.36
N HIS A 184 0.64 -10.48 -9.77
CA HIS A 184 -0.70 -11.07 -9.78
C HIS A 184 -1.67 -10.38 -10.75
N HIS A 185 -1.17 -9.61 -11.72
CA HIS A 185 -1.96 -8.89 -12.74
C HIS A 185 -2.98 -7.89 -12.17
N ILE A 186 -2.73 -7.37 -10.98
CA ILE A 186 -3.54 -6.34 -10.33
C ILE A 186 -3.00 -4.97 -10.71
N ARG A 187 -3.85 -4.09 -11.25
CA ARG A 187 -3.48 -2.71 -11.56
C ARG A 187 -3.22 -1.93 -10.26
N VAL A 188 -2.18 -1.11 -10.27
CA VAL A 188 -1.73 -0.39 -9.07
C VAL A 188 -2.06 1.10 -9.19
N ILE A 189 -2.69 1.62 -8.14
CA ILE A 189 -2.90 3.04 -7.92
C ILE A 189 -2.18 3.40 -6.63
N LEU A 190 -1.19 4.28 -6.71
CA LEU A 190 -0.47 4.80 -5.55
C LEU A 190 -0.98 6.21 -5.24
N ALA A 191 -1.62 6.37 -4.08
CA ALA A 191 -2.09 7.66 -3.63
C ALA A 191 -0.97 8.41 -2.90
N SER A 192 -0.93 9.73 -3.08
CA SER A 192 -0.13 10.59 -2.23
C SER A 192 -0.65 10.54 -0.79
N ILE A 193 0.26 10.58 0.17
CA ILE A 193 -0.06 10.84 1.57
C ILE A 193 -0.73 12.20 1.67
N LEU A 194 -1.77 12.30 2.49
CA LEU A 194 -2.47 13.55 2.71
C LEU A 194 -1.56 14.60 3.37
N PRO A 195 -1.86 15.89 3.17
CA PRO A 195 -1.13 16.94 3.87
C PRO A 195 -1.27 16.78 5.38
N VAL A 196 -0.18 16.96 6.11
CA VAL A 196 -0.17 16.96 7.57
C VAL A 196 0.93 17.89 8.08
N SER A 197 0.57 18.87 8.92
CA SER A 197 1.52 19.82 9.51
C SER A 197 2.06 19.33 10.85
N ASP A 198 1.26 18.56 11.62
CA ASP A 198 1.66 17.92 12.87
C ASP A 198 0.69 16.79 13.21
N TYR A 199 1.12 15.82 14.02
CA TYR A 199 0.26 14.72 14.46
C TYR A 199 -0.33 15.04 15.85
N PRO A 200 -1.66 14.93 16.07
CA PRO A 200 -2.26 15.23 17.35
C PRO A 200 -1.77 14.32 18.49
N TRP A 201 -1.41 13.08 18.17
CA TRP A 201 -0.87 12.10 19.14
C TRP A 201 0.65 12.13 19.28
N ARG A 202 1.37 12.89 18.44
CA ARG A 202 2.83 13.00 18.46
C ARG A 202 3.29 14.37 17.98
N ARG A 203 3.06 15.35 18.84
CA ARG A 203 3.33 16.76 18.54
C ARG A 203 4.80 17.07 18.33
N GLY A 204 5.09 18.00 17.43
CA GLY A 204 6.43 18.55 17.19
C GLY A 204 7.27 17.81 16.17
N LEU A 205 6.73 16.79 15.46
CA LEU A 205 7.47 16.06 14.41
C LEU A 205 7.67 16.86 13.13
N GLN A 206 6.85 17.87 12.87
CA GLN A 206 6.88 18.70 11.66
C GLN A 206 6.98 17.87 10.36
N PRO A 207 6.03 16.97 10.09
CA PRO A 207 6.15 15.96 9.05
C PRO A 207 6.04 16.48 7.62
N ALA A 208 5.63 17.74 7.42
CA ALA A 208 5.25 18.28 6.11
C ALA A 208 6.32 18.10 5.02
N ASP A 209 7.61 18.29 5.36
CA ASP A 209 8.71 18.08 4.41
C ASP A 209 8.90 16.61 4.06
N LYS A 210 8.83 15.73 5.04
CA LYS A 210 8.91 14.27 4.84
C LYS A 210 7.77 13.78 3.95
N VAL A 211 6.55 14.27 4.17
CA VAL A 211 5.37 13.97 3.35
C VAL A 211 5.57 14.42 1.91
N ARG A 212 6.05 15.65 1.70
CA ARG A 212 6.32 16.16 0.34
C ARG A 212 7.38 15.33 -0.39
N ALA A 213 8.47 15.00 0.30
CA ALA A 213 9.56 14.20 -0.27
C ALA A 213 9.06 12.79 -0.67
N LEU A 214 8.33 12.11 0.22
CA LEU A 214 7.79 10.79 -0.05
C LEU A 214 6.74 10.83 -1.17
N ASN A 215 5.89 11.85 -1.22
CA ASN A 215 4.93 12.03 -2.32
C ASN A 215 5.62 12.26 -3.67
N ALA A 216 6.73 12.98 -3.69
CA ALA A 216 7.53 13.14 -4.91
C ALA A 216 8.09 11.80 -5.38
N TRP A 217 8.61 10.98 -4.47
CA TRP A 217 9.06 9.63 -4.77
C TRP A 217 7.92 8.74 -5.27
N ILE A 218 6.75 8.70 -4.59
CA ILE A 218 5.58 7.93 -5.00
C ILE A 218 5.17 8.28 -6.44
N LYS A 219 5.15 9.58 -6.77
CA LYS A 219 4.82 10.06 -8.12
C LYS A 219 5.82 9.58 -9.17
N GLN A 220 7.11 9.68 -8.87
CA GLN A 220 8.19 9.21 -9.74
C GLN A 220 8.11 7.69 -9.94
N TYR A 221 7.97 6.95 -8.85
CA TYR A 221 7.88 5.49 -8.88
C TYR A 221 6.66 5.03 -9.68
N ALA A 222 5.49 5.63 -9.48
CA ALA A 222 4.28 5.32 -10.22
C ALA A 222 4.49 5.52 -11.73
N ALA A 223 5.06 6.65 -12.14
CA ALA A 223 5.32 6.96 -13.54
C ALA A 223 6.31 5.97 -14.19
N ALA A 224 7.37 5.60 -13.47
CA ALA A 224 8.40 4.68 -13.97
C ALA A 224 7.92 3.22 -14.07
N ASN A 225 6.90 2.84 -13.31
CA ASN A 225 6.48 1.45 -13.14
C ASN A 225 5.06 1.17 -13.64
N GLY A 226 4.46 2.05 -14.45
CA GLY A 226 3.14 1.82 -15.05
C GLY A 226 1.99 1.80 -14.02
N ALA A 227 2.18 2.40 -12.84
CA ALA A 227 1.15 2.61 -11.86
C ALA A 227 0.47 3.98 -12.06
N VAL A 228 -0.77 4.11 -11.61
CA VAL A 228 -1.46 5.40 -11.61
C VAL A 228 -1.11 6.15 -10.33
N TYR A 229 -0.59 7.36 -10.45
CA TYR A 229 -0.46 8.27 -9.31
C TYR A 229 -1.79 8.98 -9.06
N LEU A 230 -2.26 8.92 -7.81
CA LEU A 230 -3.45 9.62 -7.33
C LEU A 230 -3.04 10.76 -6.41
N ASP A 231 -3.21 11.98 -6.88
CA ASP A 231 -2.80 13.19 -6.18
C ASP A 231 -3.89 13.72 -5.25
N TYR A 232 -3.99 13.18 -4.06
CA TYR A 232 -4.81 13.77 -3.00
C TYR A 232 -4.15 14.99 -2.39
N TYR A 233 -2.81 14.99 -2.28
CA TYR A 233 -2.07 16.05 -1.60
C TYR A 233 -2.37 17.42 -2.20
N SER A 234 -2.20 17.57 -3.52
CA SER A 234 -2.38 18.85 -4.19
C SER A 234 -3.83 19.36 -4.14
N ALA A 235 -4.80 18.45 -4.01
CA ALA A 235 -6.21 18.82 -3.93
C ALA A 235 -6.66 19.25 -2.53
N MET A 236 -5.88 18.92 -1.50
CA MET A 236 -6.29 19.07 -0.10
C MET A 236 -5.34 19.94 0.73
N ALA A 237 -4.11 20.17 0.26
CA ALA A 237 -3.12 20.95 1.00
C ALA A 237 -3.53 22.43 1.13
N ASN A 238 -3.40 22.95 2.35
CA ASN A 238 -3.44 24.39 2.61
C ASN A 238 -2.04 25.01 2.41
N GLN A 239 -1.94 26.32 2.66
CA GLN A 239 -0.70 27.07 2.47
C GLN A 239 0.45 26.63 3.38
N ASP A 240 0.13 26.04 4.54
CA ASP A 240 1.08 25.55 5.54
C ASP A 240 1.48 24.09 5.30
N GLY A 241 0.98 23.45 4.25
CA GLY A 241 1.21 22.04 3.93
C GLY A 241 0.46 21.06 4.83
N GLY A 242 -0.55 21.54 5.55
CA GLY A 242 -1.50 20.77 6.33
C GLY A 242 -2.89 20.69 5.67
N LEU A 243 -3.87 20.22 6.42
CA LEU A 243 -5.29 20.18 6.06
C LEU A 243 -6.04 21.29 6.76
N ASP A 244 -6.99 21.93 6.07
CA ASP A 244 -7.95 22.83 6.72
C ASP A 244 -8.89 22.04 7.63
N ALA A 245 -9.33 22.66 8.73
CA ALA A 245 -10.21 22.04 9.72
C ALA A 245 -11.54 21.54 9.13
N GLU A 246 -12.03 22.17 8.06
CA GLU A 246 -13.20 21.70 7.31
C GLU A 246 -12.95 20.31 6.69
N LEU A 247 -11.74 20.05 6.20
CA LEU A 247 -11.36 18.79 5.54
C LEU A 247 -10.87 17.72 6.52
N ALA A 248 -10.27 18.14 7.65
CA ALA A 248 -9.79 17.25 8.70
C ALA A 248 -9.79 17.96 10.06
N GLY A 249 -10.73 17.61 10.93
CA GLY A 249 -10.92 18.31 12.22
C GLY A 249 -9.74 18.18 13.18
N ASP A 250 -9.00 17.09 13.11
CA ASP A 250 -7.78 16.84 13.90
C ASP A 250 -6.47 17.11 13.12
N GLY A 251 -6.60 17.58 11.86
CA GLY A 251 -5.48 17.86 10.97
C GLY A 251 -4.90 16.65 10.24
N VAL A 252 -5.49 15.44 10.41
CA VAL A 252 -5.03 14.17 9.79
C VAL A 252 -6.17 13.40 9.15
N HIS A 253 -7.24 13.15 9.91
CA HIS A 253 -8.35 12.28 9.48
C HIS A 253 -9.42 13.08 8.75
N PRO A 254 -9.75 12.71 7.49
CA PRO A 254 -10.76 13.44 6.73
C PRO A 254 -12.13 13.45 7.41
N THR A 255 -12.76 14.61 7.36
CA THR A 255 -14.19 14.80 7.65
C THR A 255 -15.04 14.29 6.50
N PRO A 256 -16.38 14.26 6.59
CA PRO A 256 -17.26 14.02 5.45
C PRO A 256 -16.94 14.90 4.24
N ALA A 257 -16.61 16.19 4.45
CA ALA A 257 -16.20 17.10 3.38
C ALA A 257 -14.83 16.69 2.77
N GLY A 258 -13.88 16.23 3.60
CA GLY A 258 -12.61 15.69 3.15
C GLY A 258 -12.80 14.47 2.26
N TYR A 259 -13.60 13.50 2.68
CA TYR A 259 -13.91 12.32 1.86
C TYR A 259 -14.69 12.67 0.58
N ALA A 260 -15.61 13.62 0.64
CA ALA A 260 -16.32 14.11 -0.55
C ALA A 260 -15.36 14.74 -1.58
N ARG A 261 -14.27 15.37 -1.13
CA ARG A 261 -13.20 15.87 -2.01
C ARG A 261 -12.32 14.76 -2.57
N MET A 262 -12.04 13.71 -1.78
CA MET A 262 -11.21 12.57 -2.20
C MET A 262 -11.92 11.65 -3.21
N ALA A 263 -13.23 11.43 -3.06
CA ALA A 263 -13.98 10.44 -3.82
C ALA A 263 -13.87 10.60 -5.36
N PRO A 264 -14.13 11.76 -5.96
CA PRO A 264 -14.03 11.92 -7.42
C PRO A 264 -12.60 11.75 -7.94
N LEU A 265 -11.59 12.06 -7.13
CA LEU A 265 -10.19 11.85 -7.50
C LEU A 265 -9.84 10.36 -7.54
N ALA A 266 -10.34 9.59 -6.57
CA ALA A 266 -10.20 8.14 -6.55
C ALA A 266 -10.88 7.49 -7.77
N GLU A 267 -12.13 7.85 -8.06
CA GLU A 267 -12.86 7.32 -9.22
C GLU A 267 -12.12 7.58 -10.53
N LYS A 268 -11.64 8.81 -10.73
CA LYS A 268 -10.86 9.16 -11.93
C LYS A 268 -9.55 8.35 -12.02
N ALA A 269 -8.88 8.11 -10.91
CA ALA A 269 -7.67 7.30 -10.90
C ALA A 269 -7.97 5.81 -11.18
N ILE A 270 -9.07 5.29 -10.65
CA ILE A 270 -9.55 3.93 -10.90
C ILE A 270 -9.93 3.76 -12.38
N GLU A 271 -10.67 4.70 -12.96
CA GLU A 271 -11.00 4.69 -14.39
C GLU A 271 -9.73 4.62 -15.25
N ARG A 272 -8.74 5.45 -14.96
CA ARG A 272 -7.43 5.41 -15.66
C ARG A 272 -6.71 4.08 -15.51
N ALA A 273 -6.67 3.52 -14.31
CA ALA A 273 -6.01 2.24 -14.06
C ALA A 273 -6.70 1.09 -14.79
N LEU A 274 -8.01 1.17 -14.93
CA LEU A 274 -8.83 0.12 -15.54
C LEU A 274 -9.06 0.30 -17.05
N SER A 275 -8.68 1.42 -17.67
CA SER A 275 -8.80 1.64 -19.13
C SER A 275 -7.68 1.02 -19.96
N HIS A 276 -6.63 0.56 -19.33
CA HIS A 276 -5.46 -0.10 -19.90
C HIS A 276 -5.38 -1.55 -19.41
#